data_0d48cf9f79416dbee81ccef6ca876079
#
_entry.id   0d48cf9f79416dbee81ccef6ca876079
#
_cell.length_a   1.000
_cell.length_b   1.000
_cell.length_c   1.000
_cell.angle_alpha   90.00
_cell.angle_beta   90.00
_cell.angle_gamma   90.00
#
_symmetry.space_group_name_H-M   'P 1'
#
loop_
_entity.id
_entity.type
_entity.pdbx_description
1 polymer ?
#
loop_
_entity_poly.entity_id
_entity_poly.type
_entity_poly.pdbx_seq_one_letter_code
_entity_poly.pdbx_strand_id
1 'polypeptide(L)'
;MSSIKNKRILDVLNGVPVDKTPVWIMRQAGRYLPEYKATRAQAGSFLDLCQSPELASEVTIQPIKRFDLDAAIIFSDILTIPDAMGLELKFEDNRGPYFDNPLDNIDDVSSLTDKNTDTLEYVAEAIIQTKEKLNNEIPLIGFSGSPWTLSTYMVEGSATKEFRKIRSIVFKDPEMLEALTKKLVKSISEYLVMQAKAGADVLMIFDSWGGLLNTDNYINFSLNPMKEIINNLRNNQITK
;
A
#
# COMPACT_ATOMS: atom_id res chain seq x y z
N MET A 1 3.65 -4.88 -27.24
CA MET A 1 2.74 -4.21 -26.29
C MET A 1 2.57 -2.76 -26.73
N SER A 2 1.34 -2.24 -26.84
CA SER A 2 1.12 -0.83 -27.19
C SER A 2 1.63 0.05 -26.04
N SER A 3 2.30 1.16 -26.37
CA SER A 3 2.84 2.09 -25.37
C SER A 3 1.69 2.85 -24.71
N ILE A 4 1.83 3.17 -23.40
CA ILE A 4 0.91 4.05 -22.66
C ILE A 4 0.81 5.39 -23.40
N LYS A 5 -0.40 5.92 -23.61
CA LYS A 5 -0.62 7.16 -24.34
C LYS A 5 -0.22 8.40 -23.55
N ASN A 6 -0.72 8.54 -22.32
CA ASN A 6 -0.32 9.62 -21.42
C ASN A 6 0.79 9.13 -20.49
N LYS A 7 2.03 9.55 -20.76
CA LYS A 7 3.23 9.14 -20.03
C LYS A 7 3.74 10.17 -19.04
N ARG A 8 3.04 11.30 -18.84
CA ARG A 8 3.58 12.42 -18.04
C ARG A 8 4.18 12.01 -16.70
N ILE A 9 3.48 11.16 -15.94
CA ILE A 9 4.00 10.69 -14.65
C ILE A 9 5.27 9.85 -14.80
N LEU A 10 5.29 8.95 -15.80
CA LEU A 10 6.46 8.12 -16.08
C LEU A 10 7.64 8.98 -16.56
N ASP A 11 7.38 9.95 -17.40
CA ASP A 11 8.39 10.87 -17.94
C ASP A 11 9.03 11.69 -16.81
N VAL A 12 8.23 12.27 -15.90
CA VAL A 12 8.72 12.99 -14.71
C VAL A 12 9.57 12.09 -13.81
N LEU A 13 9.12 10.86 -13.54
CA LEU A 13 9.88 9.90 -12.73
C LEU A 13 11.21 9.49 -13.37
N ASN A 14 11.29 9.56 -14.70
CA ASN A 14 12.52 9.32 -15.46
C ASN A 14 13.34 10.58 -15.75
N GLY A 15 12.98 11.73 -15.18
CA GLY A 15 13.68 13.00 -15.38
C GLY A 15 13.48 13.61 -16.78
N VAL A 16 12.46 13.16 -17.52
CA VAL A 16 12.12 13.70 -18.85
C VAL A 16 11.18 14.90 -18.67
N PRO A 17 11.43 16.03 -19.36
CA PRO A 17 10.55 17.19 -19.33
C PRO A 17 9.14 16.88 -19.85
N VAL A 18 8.14 17.49 -19.23
CA VAL A 18 6.71 17.34 -19.60
C VAL A 18 6.07 18.70 -19.89
N ASP A 19 4.94 18.67 -20.61
CA ASP A 19 4.18 19.86 -20.99
C ASP A 19 3.47 20.53 -19.79
N LYS A 20 3.03 19.75 -18.81
CA LYS A 20 2.39 20.20 -17.58
C LYS A 20 2.68 19.24 -16.42
N THR A 21 2.60 19.71 -15.19
CA THR A 21 2.74 18.88 -13.99
C THR A 21 1.68 17.79 -13.98
N PRO A 22 2.07 16.49 -13.93
CA PRO A 22 1.10 15.40 -13.85
C PRO A 22 0.40 15.37 -12.51
N VAL A 23 -0.88 14.99 -12.51
CA VAL A 23 -1.73 14.96 -11.33
C VAL A 23 -2.39 13.59 -11.17
N TRP A 24 -2.27 13.03 -10.00
CA TRP A 24 -3.12 11.99 -9.45
C TRP A 24 -3.52 12.39 -8.02
N ILE A 25 -4.59 11.82 -7.46
CA ILE A 25 -5.11 12.25 -6.16
C ILE A 25 -5.16 11.04 -5.22
N MET A 26 -4.53 11.16 -4.04
CA MET A 26 -4.64 10.13 -3.00
C MET A 26 -6.12 9.91 -2.66
N ARG A 27 -6.56 8.64 -2.63
CA ARG A 27 -7.96 8.24 -2.43
C ARG A 27 -8.90 8.81 -3.50
N GLN A 28 -8.41 8.89 -4.77
CA GLN A 28 -9.24 9.31 -5.91
C GLN A 28 -10.49 8.44 -6.09
N ALA A 29 -10.45 7.14 -5.77
CA ALA A 29 -11.63 6.35 -5.51
C ALA A 29 -12.09 6.57 -4.06
N GLY A 30 -13.29 7.06 -3.84
CA GLY A 30 -13.72 7.41 -2.49
C GLY A 30 -15.17 7.84 -2.35
N ARG A 31 -15.60 8.00 -1.10
CA ARG A 31 -17.00 8.28 -0.71
C ARG A 31 -17.58 9.60 -1.24
N TYR A 32 -16.80 10.46 -1.83
CA TYR A 32 -17.29 11.68 -2.50
C TYR A 32 -17.92 11.38 -3.87
N LEU A 33 -17.62 10.20 -4.46
CA LEU A 33 -18.19 9.75 -5.72
C LEU A 33 -19.49 8.97 -5.48
N PRO A 34 -20.63 9.35 -6.09
CA PRO A 34 -21.86 8.60 -5.99
C PRO A 34 -21.73 7.15 -6.48
N GLU A 35 -21.02 6.93 -7.59
CA GLU A 35 -20.74 5.62 -8.16
C GLU A 35 -19.92 4.74 -7.20
N TYR A 36 -18.94 5.30 -6.51
CA TYR A 36 -18.21 4.57 -5.49
C TYR A 36 -19.13 4.10 -4.35
N LYS A 37 -20.04 4.98 -3.89
CA LYS A 37 -20.99 4.62 -2.84
C LYS A 37 -21.90 3.46 -3.26
N ALA A 38 -22.34 3.44 -4.52
CA ALA A 38 -23.16 2.36 -5.06
C ALA A 38 -22.40 1.03 -5.09
N THR A 39 -21.19 1.02 -5.66
CA THR A 39 -20.33 -0.18 -5.69
C THR A 39 -19.96 -0.64 -4.28
N ARG A 40 -19.67 0.29 -3.36
CA ARG A 40 -19.38 -0.03 -1.96
C ARG A 40 -20.57 -0.67 -1.23
N ALA A 41 -21.79 -0.21 -1.50
CA ALA A 41 -23.02 -0.80 -0.95
C ALA A 41 -23.27 -2.21 -1.50
N GLN A 42 -22.96 -2.44 -2.77
CA GLN A 42 -23.05 -3.77 -3.41
C GLN A 42 -22.05 -4.76 -2.78
N ALA A 43 -20.84 -4.33 -2.47
CA ALA A 43 -19.79 -5.17 -1.89
C ALA A 43 -20.13 -5.67 -0.47
N GLY A 44 -20.94 -4.90 0.31
CA GLY A 44 -21.26 -5.21 1.70
C GLY A 44 -20.27 -4.61 2.68
N SER A 45 -19.02 -5.04 2.73
CA SER A 45 -17.98 -4.47 3.61
C SER A 45 -16.86 -3.79 2.82
N PHE A 46 -16.00 -3.02 3.53
CA PHE A 46 -14.81 -2.42 2.90
C PHE A 46 -13.80 -3.50 2.48
N LEU A 47 -13.65 -4.54 3.31
CA LEU A 47 -12.76 -5.65 2.99
C LEU A 47 -13.28 -6.45 1.80
N ASP A 48 -14.58 -6.73 1.73
CA ASP A 48 -15.17 -7.42 0.57
C ASP A 48 -14.94 -6.63 -0.73
N LEU A 49 -15.02 -5.29 -0.65
CA LEU A 49 -14.69 -4.43 -1.80
C LEU A 49 -13.22 -4.56 -2.21
N CYS A 50 -12.28 -4.54 -1.23
CA CYS A 50 -10.85 -4.69 -1.50
C CYS A 50 -10.51 -6.09 -2.03
N GLN A 51 -11.16 -7.13 -1.51
CA GLN A 51 -10.89 -8.53 -1.83
C GLN A 51 -11.61 -9.03 -3.09
N SER A 52 -12.49 -8.21 -3.68
CA SER A 52 -13.12 -8.50 -4.97
C SER A 52 -12.33 -7.83 -6.11
N PRO A 53 -11.57 -8.55 -6.94
CA PRO A 53 -10.82 -8.00 -8.05
C PRO A 53 -11.68 -7.16 -9.00
N GLU A 54 -12.90 -7.61 -9.28
CA GLU A 54 -13.84 -6.93 -10.17
C GLU A 54 -14.28 -5.58 -9.62
N LEU A 55 -14.68 -5.54 -8.32
CA LEU A 55 -15.17 -4.33 -7.68
C LEU A 55 -14.02 -3.35 -7.38
N ALA A 56 -12.86 -3.85 -6.96
CA ALA A 56 -11.65 -3.05 -6.76
C ALA A 56 -11.21 -2.39 -8.07
N SER A 57 -11.21 -3.14 -9.18
CA SER A 57 -10.94 -2.62 -10.50
C SER A 57 -11.99 -1.60 -10.96
N GLU A 58 -13.28 -1.86 -10.70
CA GLU A 58 -14.35 -0.92 -11.06
C GLU A 58 -14.16 0.43 -10.35
N VAL A 59 -14.01 0.44 -9.01
CA VAL A 59 -13.84 1.69 -8.27
C VAL A 59 -12.54 2.41 -8.60
N THR A 60 -11.50 1.68 -9.02
CA THR A 60 -10.25 2.28 -9.51
C THR A 60 -10.48 3.10 -10.78
N ILE A 61 -11.34 2.63 -11.69
CA ILE A 61 -11.64 3.28 -12.97
C ILE A 61 -12.63 4.45 -12.84
N GLN A 62 -13.51 4.44 -11.85
CA GLN A 62 -14.54 5.48 -11.68
C GLN A 62 -14.00 6.91 -11.69
N PRO A 63 -12.97 7.28 -10.90
CA PRO A 63 -12.40 8.64 -10.94
C PRO A 63 -11.75 8.97 -12.29
N ILE A 64 -11.17 7.99 -12.97
CA ILE A 64 -10.53 8.20 -14.28
C ILE A 64 -11.56 8.58 -15.36
N LYS A 65 -12.75 7.99 -15.30
CA LYS A 65 -13.85 8.36 -16.20
C LYS A 65 -14.42 9.75 -15.91
N ARG A 66 -14.24 10.27 -14.71
CA ARG A 66 -14.81 11.55 -14.28
C ARG A 66 -13.84 12.71 -14.36
N PHE A 67 -12.55 12.47 -14.18
CA PHE A 67 -11.53 13.51 -14.10
C PHE A 67 -10.36 13.21 -15.05
N ASP A 68 -9.76 14.24 -15.60
CA ASP A 68 -8.56 14.17 -16.43
C ASP A 68 -7.31 13.98 -15.54
N LEU A 69 -7.14 12.78 -15.00
CA LEU A 69 -6.01 12.41 -14.16
C LEU A 69 -4.90 11.75 -14.99
N ASP A 70 -3.65 11.96 -14.58
CA ASP A 70 -2.46 11.44 -15.28
C ASP A 70 -2.04 10.04 -14.82
N ALA A 71 -2.65 9.49 -13.77
CA ALA A 71 -2.47 8.11 -13.33
C ALA A 71 -3.69 7.58 -12.59
N ALA A 72 -3.90 6.27 -12.69
CA ALA A 72 -4.75 5.52 -11.78
C ALA A 72 -3.91 4.99 -10.61
N ILE A 73 -4.52 4.78 -9.44
CA ILE A 73 -3.95 4.03 -8.33
C ILE A 73 -4.90 2.89 -7.99
N ILE A 74 -4.36 1.66 -7.87
CA ILE A 74 -5.18 0.50 -7.55
C ILE A 74 -5.93 0.69 -6.23
N PHE A 75 -7.19 0.32 -6.19
CA PHE A 75 -7.96 0.33 -4.96
C PHE A 75 -7.59 -0.86 -4.09
N SER A 76 -7.01 -0.59 -2.92
CA SER A 76 -6.62 -1.54 -1.90
C SER A 76 -6.41 -0.80 -0.57
N ASP A 77 -5.95 -1.50 0.46
CA ASP A 77 -5.54 -0.91 1.74
C ASP A 77 -4.07 -1.23 2.06
N ILE A 78 -3.37 -0.33 2.77
CA ILE A 78 -1.98 -0.58 3.19
C ILE A 78 -1.88 -1.69 4.24
N LEU A 79 -2.98 -1.97 4.96
CA LEU A 79 -3.01 -2.97 6.04
C LEU A 79 -3.31 -4.40 5.55
N THR A 80 -3.43 -4.60 4.23
CA THR A 80 -3.56 -5.94 3.65
C THR A 80 -2.36 -6.84 3.96
N ILE A 81 -1.15 -6.26 4.06
CA ILE A 81 0.06 -7.01 4.44
C ILE A 81 0.00 -7.49 5.89
N PRO A 82 -0.22 -6.62 6.91
CA PRO A 82 -0.44 -7.09 8.28
C PRO A 82 -1.55 -8.14 8.42
N ASP A 83 -2.66 -7.98 7.70
CA ASP A 83 -3.75 -8.97 7.66
C ASP A 83 -3.27 -10.31 7.12
N ALA A 84 -2.60 -10.32 5.99
CA ALA A 84 -2.00 -11.51 5.40
C ALA A 84 -0.90 -12.14 6.28
N MET A 85 -0.25 -11.37 7.15
CA MET A 85 0.70 -11.85 8.14
C MET A 85 0.02 -12.48 9.38
N GLY A 86 -1.30 -12.40 9.49
CA GLY A 86 -2.09 -13.06 10.53
C GLY A 86 -2.64 -12.15 11.62
N LEU A 87 -2.64 -10.82 11.43
CA LEU A 87 -3.15 -9.87 12.43
C LEU A 87 -4.66 -9.60 12.36
N GLU A 88 -5.42 -10.30 11.53
CA GLU A 88 -6.88 -10.18 11.43
C GLU A 88 -7.39 -8.72 11.41
N LEU A 89 -7.32 -8.09 10.22
CA LEU A 89 -7.77 -6.72 10.02
C LEU A 89 -9.28 -6.60 10.12
N LYS A 90 -9.76 -5.64 10.92
CA LYS A 90 -11.18 -5.33 11.10
C LYS A 90 -11.47 -3.88 10.72
N PHE A 91 -12.71 -3.66 10.29
CA PHE A 91 -13.24 -2.33 9.99
C PHE A 91 -14.55 -2.11 10.74
N GLU A 92 -14.66 -0.99 11.43
CA GLU A 92 -15.91 -0.50 12.00
C GLU A 92 -16.26 0.88 11.44
N ASP A 93 -17.55 1.12 11.23
CA ASP A 93 -18.03 2.44 10.86
C ASP A 93 -17.64 3.45 11.95
N ASN A 94 -17.06 4.58 11.52
CA ASN A 94 -16.53 5.67 12.36
C ASN A 94 -15.24 5.40 13.15
N ARG A 95 -14.75 4.16 13.25
CA ARG A 95 -13.45 3.84 13.86
C ARG A 95 -12.34 3.71 12.81
N GLY A 96 -12.68 3.16 11.64
CA GLY A 96 -11.71 2.82 10.61
C GLY A 96 -11.05 1.46 10.83
N PRO A 97 -9.89 1.20 10.21
CA PRO A 97 -9.18 -0.07 10.34
C PRO A 97 -8.58 -0.25 11.72
N TYR A 98 -8.65 -1.48 12.26
CA TYR A 98 -8.03 -1.84 13.53
C TYR A 98 -7.71 -3.32 13.63
N PHE A 99 -6.82 -3.66 14.58
CA PHE A 99 -6.46 -5.01 14.99
C PHE A 99 -6.85 -5.21 16.46
N ASP A 100 -7.57 -6.30 16.77
CA ASP A 100 -7.97 -6.60 18.15
C ASP A 100 -6.78 -7.02 19.03
N ASN A 101 -5.82 -7.70 18.42
CA ASN A 101 -4.63 -8.23 19.08
C ASN A 101 -3.36 -7.55 18.51
N PRO A 102 -3.08 -6.29 18.86
CA PRO A 102 -1.87 -5.61 18.41
C PRO A 102 -0.63 -6.24 19.03
N LEU A 103 0.52 -6.09 18.37
CA LEU A 103 1.79 -6.64 18.83
C LEU A 103 2.29 -5.93 20.10
N ASP A 104 2.69 -6.71 21.10
CA ASP A 104 3.18 -6.22 22.39
C ASP A 104 4.64 -6.59 22.67
N ASN A 105 5.13 -7.67 22.07
CA ASN A 105 6.43 -8.25 22.38
C ASN A 105 7.02 -9.02 21.19
N ILE A 106 8.26 -9.52 21.36
CA ILE A 106 9.00 -10.25 20.31
C ILE A 106 8.36 -11.59 19.93
N ASP A 107 7.64 -12.24 20.87
CA ASP A 107 6.97 -13.51 20.60
C ASP A 107 5.78 -13.30 19.67
N ASP A 108 5.04 -12.19 19.82
CA ASP A 108 3.98 -11.79 18.90
C ASP A 108 4.54 -11.56 17.50
N VAL A 109 5.67 -10.86 17.38
CA VAL A 109 6.36 -10.67 16.11
C VAL A 109 6.79 -12.00 15.48
N SER A 110 7.30 -12.92 16.31
CA SER A 110 7.75 -14.22 15.85
C SER A 110 6.62 -15.09 15.31
N SER A 111 5.40 -14.92 15.83
CA SER A 111 4.20 -15.64 15.42
C SER A 111 3.66 -15.22 14.04
N LEU A 112 4.05 -14.04 13.53
CA LEU A 112 3.62 -13.55 12.23
C LEU A 112 4.11 -14.48 11.11
N THR A 113 3.21 -14.82 10.17
CA THR A 113 3.58 -15.65 9.02
C THR A 113 4.43 -14.87 8.02
N ASP A 114 5.35 -15.58 7.37
CA ASP A 114 6.16 -15.07 6.25
C ASP A 114 5.55 -15.43 4.87
N LYS A 115 4.49 -16.23 4.85
CA LYS A 115 3.82 -16.71 3.62
C LYS A 115 2.53 -15.91 3.41
N ASN A 116 2.66 -14.69 2.95
CA ASN A 116 1.53 -13.77 2.81
C ASN A 116 1.16 -13.44 1.35
N THR A 117 2.01 -13.73 0.38
CA THR A 117 1.76 -13.39 -1.03
C THR A 117 0.60 -14.15 -1.63
N ASP A 118 0.42 -15.43 -1.28
CA ASP A 118 -0.67 -16.26 -1.81
C ASP A 118 -2.05 -15.74 -1.41
N THR A 119 -2.16 -15.15 -0.21
CA THR A 119 -3.41 -14.56 0.28
C THR A 119 -3.71 -13.18 -0.32
N LEU A 120 -2.76 -12.59 -1.03
CA LEU A 120 -2.86 -11.27 -1.67
C LEU A 120 -3.03 -11.34 -3.20
N GLU A 121 -3.24 -12.54 -3.77
CA GLU A 121 -3.43 -12.74 -5.22
C GLU A 121 -4.60 -11.92 -5.77
N TYR A 122 -5.64 -11.67 -4.98
CA TYR A 122 -6.76 -10.82 -5.39
C TYR A 122 -6.33 -9.39 -5.78
N VAL A 123 -5.24 -8.87 -5.20
CA VAL A 123 -4.69 -7.57 -5.60
C VAL A 123 -4.02 -7.65 -6.97
N ALA A 124 -3.30 -8.74 -7.24
CA ALA A 124 -2.70 -8.97 -8.56
C ALA A 124 -3.78 -9.08 -9.65
N GLU A 125 -4.86 -9.82 -9.38
CA GLU A 125 -6.00 -9.95 -10.29
C GLU A 125 -6.70 -8.61 -10.52
N ALA A 126 -6.88 -7.80 -9.46
CA ALA A 126 -7.45 -6.46 -9.57
C ALA A 126 -6.57 -5.55 -10.45
N ILE A 127 -5.22 -5.64 -10.33
CA ILE A 127 -4.27 -4.91 -11.19
C ILE A 127 -4.42 -5.34 -12.64
N ILE A 128 -4.46 -6.65 -12.93
CA ILE A 128 -4.62 -7.17 -14.30
C ILE A 128 -5.90 -6.64 -14.93
N GLN A 129 -7.04 -6.80 -14.24
CA GLN A 129 -8.33 -6.31 -14.73
C GLN A 129 -8.36 -4.78 -14.92
N THR A 130 -7.71 -4.04 -14.00
CA THR A 130 -7.61 -2.59 -14.13
C THR A 130 -6.77 -2.18 -15.33
N LYS A 131 -5.65 -2.85 -15.59
CA LYS A 131 -4.81 -2.62 -16.76
C LYS A 131 -5.56 -2.84 -18.07
N GLU A 132 -6.36 -3.90 -18.14
CA GLU A 132 -7.23 -4.16 -19.29
C GLU A 132 -8.23 -3.03 -19.51
N LYS A 133 -8.92 -2.59 -18.45
CA LYS A 133 -9.91 -1.50 -18.50
C LYS A 133 -9.28 -0.13 -18.82
N LEU A 134 -8.06 0.14 -18.38
CA LEU A 134 -7.30 1.35 -18.71
C LEU A 134 -6.84 1.39 -20.17
N ASN A 135 -6.74 0.25 -20.83
CA ASN A 135 -6.39 0.15 -22.26
C ASN A 135 -5.18 1.00 -22.66
N ASN A 136 -4.16 1.06 -21.81
CA ASN A 136 -2.95 1.87 -21.98
C ASN A 136 -3.18 3.40 -22.12
N GLU A 137 -4.32 3.94 -21.68
CA GLU A 137 -4.53 5.40 -21.71
C GLU A 137 -3.61 6.13 -20.73
N ILE A 138 -3.54 5.67 -19.49
CA ILE A 138 -2.70 6.22 -18.39
C ILE A 138 -1.99 5.10 -17.61
N PRO A 139 -0.91 5.39 -16.88
CA PRO A 139 -0.25 4.42 -16.03
C PRO A 139 -1.06 4.07 -14.77
N LEU A 140 -0.83 2.86 -14.25
CA LEU A 140 -1.39 2.35 -13.02
C LEU A 140 -0.32 2.32 -11.92
N ILE A 141 -0.62 2.95 -10.78
CA ILE A 141 0.19 2.93 -9.56
C ILE A 141 -0.24 1.75 -8.71
N GLY A 142 0.72 0.86 -8.38
CA GLY A 142 0.62 -0.08 -7.28
C GLY A 142 1.27 0.50 -6.03
N PHE A 143 0.92 0.00 -4.83
CA PHE A 143 1.45 0.60 -3.61
C PHE A 143 1.52 -0.36 -2.42
N SER A 144 2.25 0.08 -1.39
CA SER A 144 2.27 -0.50 -0.05
C SER A 144 2.47 0.58 1.00
N GLY A 145 2.17 0.30 2.26
CA GLY A 145 2.67 1.09 3.39
C GLY A 145 4.17 0.87 3.58
N SER A 146 4.90 1.85 4.15
CA SER A 146 6.28 1.66 4.58
C SER A 146 6.36 0.71 5.79
N PRO A 147 7.52 0.07 6.04
CA PRO A 147 7.70 -0.75 7.23
C PRO A 147 7.36 -0.01 8.52
N TRP A 148 7.79 1.24 8.67
CA TRP A 148 7.45 2.06 9.83
C TRP A 148 5.95 2.32 9.94
N THR A 149 5.30 2.76 8.86
CA THR A 149 3.86 3.03 8.86
C THR A 149 3.05 1.78 9.21
N LEU A 150 3.39 0.62 8.67
CA LEU A 150 2.71 -0.63 9.01
C LEU A 150 2.97 -1.03 10.46
N SER A 151 4.22 -0.93 10.95
CA SER A 151 4.56 -1.19 12.36
C SER A 151 3.73 -0.33 13.31
N THR A 152 3.46 0.94 12.97
CA THR A 152 2.63 1.81 13.84
C THR A 152 1.22 1.23 14.03
N TYR A 153 0.58 0.77 12.98
CA TYR A 153 -0.76 0.16 13.07
C TYR A 153 -0.72 -1.19 13.79
N MET A 154 0.29 -2.03 13.49
CA MET A 154 0.43 -3.36 14.08
C MET A 154 0.64 -3.31 15.60
N VAL A 155 1.36 -2.30 16.09
CA VAL A 155 1.67 -2.10 17.52
C VAL A 155 0.59 -1.31 18.25
N GLU A 156 0.05 -0.25 17.64
CA GLU A 156 -1.02 0.58 18.25
C GLU A 156 -2.40 -0.09 18.19
N GLY A 157 -2.59 -1.03 17.27
CA GLY A 157 -3.87 -1.66 16.97
C GLY A 157 -4.80 -0.82 16.08
N SER A 158 -4.56 0.49 15.96
CA SER A 158 -5.33 1.43 15.13
C SER A 158 -4.58 2.75 14.95
N ALA A 159 -5.09 3.67 14.14
CA ALA A 159 -4.58 5.03 14.11
C ALA A 159 -4.88 5.74 15.44
N THR A 160 -3.86 6.22 16.14
CA THR A 160 -3.97 7.01 17.37
C THR A 160 -3.44 8.41 17.17
N LYS A 161 -3.82 9.37 18.01
CA LYS A 161 -3.33 10.76 17.87
C LYS A 161 -1.85 10.91 18.17
N GLU A 162 -1.31 10.14 19.12
CA GLU A 162 0.02 10.35 19.70
C GLU A 162 0.99 9.19 19.44
N PHE A 163 0.51 8.03 19.03
CA PHE A 163 1.32 6.84 18.75
C PHE A 163 2.28 6.51 19.91
N ARG A 164 1.77 6.52 21.15
CA ARG A 164 2.59 6.41 22.39
C ARG A 164 3.28 5.08 22.51
N LYS A 165 2.61 4.00 22.15
CA LYS A 165 3.11 2.63 22.31
C LYS A 165 4.31 2.39 21.41
N ILE A 166 4.16 2.59 20.10
CA ILE A 166 5.24 2.40 19.13
C ILE A 166 6.42 3.34 19.40
N ARG A 167 6.16 4.60 19.75
CA ARG A 167 7.22 5.56 20.12
C ARG A 167 7.98 5.15 21.37
N SER A 168 7.31 4.48 22.33
CA SER A 168 7.97 3.91 23.51
C SER A 168 8.84 2.72 23.15
N ILE A 169 8.38 1.85 22.25
CA ILE A 169 9.11 0.65 21.80
C ILE A 169 10.43 1.03 21.13
N VAL A 170 10.47 2.10 20.35
CA VAL A 170 11.73 2.60 19.74
C VAL A 170 12.89 2.70 20.74
N PHE A 171 12.59 3.00 22.02
CA PHE A 171 13.60 3.18 23.06
C PHE A 171 13.68 2.02 24.06
N LYS A 172 12.56 1.34 24.31
CA LYS A 172 12.46 0.29 25.33
C LYS A 172 12.76 -1.10 24.80
N ASP A 173 12.40 -1.36 23.55
CA ASP A 173 12.56 -2.67 22.90
C ASP A 173 12.87 -2.50 21.41
N PRO A 174 14.03 -1.92 21.08
CA PRO A 174 14.44 -1.74 19.70
C PRO A 174 14.61 -3.08 18.96
N GLU A 175 14.94 -4.18 19.66
CA GLU A 175 15.11 -5.51 19.07
C GLU A 175 13.80 -6.05 18.50
N MET A 176 12.69 -5.90 19.24
CA MET A 176 11.35 -6.22 18.74
C MET A 176 11.03 -5.43 17.46
N LEU A 177 11.31 -4.13 17.45
CA LEU A 177 11.02 -3.26 16.31
C LEU A 177 11.89 -3.60 15.10
N GLU A 178 13.15 -3.93 15.31
CA GLU A 178 14.06 -4.39 14.24
C GLU A 178 13.58 -5.72 13.64
N ALA A 179 13.16 -6.68 14.48
CA ALA A 179 12.63 -7.96 14.04
C ALA A 179 11.36 -7.78 13.20
N LEU A 180 10.43 -6.92 13.66
CA LEU A 180 9.21 -6.57 12.91
C LEU A 180 9.55 -5.91 11.58
N THR A 181 10.46 -4.93 11.59
CA THR A 181 10.90 -4.22 10.39
C THR A 181 11.47 -5.18 9.35
N LYS A 182 12.32 -6.14 9.75
CA LYS A 182 12.88 -7.15 8.84
C LYS A 182 11.81 -8.02 8.18
N LYS A 183 10.82 -8.49 8.97
CA LYS A 183 9.68 -9.24 8.41
C LYS A 183 8.89 -8.40 7.40
N LEU A 184 8.61 -7.13 7.74
CA LEU A 184 7.88 -6.22 6.87
C LEU A 184 8.66 -5.89 5.59
N VAL A 185 9.96 -5.65 5.66
CA VAL A 185 10.81 -5.44 4.46
C VAL A 185 10.67 -6.60 3.49
N LYS A 186 10.75 -7.84 3.98
CA LYS A 186 10.58 -9.04 3.16
C LYS A 186 9.19 -9.07 2.53
N SER A 187 8.13 -9.00 3.34
CA SER A 187 6.73 -9.11 2.90
C SER A 187 6.34 -8.01 1.91
N ILE A 188 6.76 -6.76 2.18
CA ILE A 188 6.51 -5.62 1.29
C ILE A 188 7.25 -5.80 -0.04
N SER A 189 8.51 -6.27 -0.01
CA SER A 189 9.29 -6.51 -1.23
C SER A 189 8.60 -7.54 -2.12
N GLU A 190 8.17 -8.67 -1.57
CA GLU A 190 7.46 -9.74 -2.29
C GLU A 190 6.13 -9.23 -2.86
N TYR A 191 5.36 -8.48 -2.07
CA TYR A 191 4.10 -7.89 -2.47
C TYR A 191 4.25 -6.87 -3.61
N LEU A 192 5.25 -5.99 -3.56
CA LEU A 192 5.50 -5.03 -4.62
C LEU A 192 6.03 -5.70 -5.90
N VAL A 193 6.83 -6.76 -5.79
CA VAL A 193 7.24 -7.60 -6.94
C VAL A 193 6.02 -8.23 -7.60
N MET A 194 5.08 -8.75 -6.82
CA MET A 194 3.81 -9.30 -7.33
C MET A 194 3.01 -8.25 -8.08
N GLN A 195 2.83 -7.05 -7.53
CA GLN A 195 2.10 -5.96 -8.19
C GLN A 195 2.77 -5.53 -9.51
N ALA A 196 4.11 -5.44 -9.53
CA ALA A 196 4.86 -5.12 -10.74
C ALA A 196 4.68 -6.17 -11.83
N LYS A 197 4.72 -7.46 -11.46
CA LYS A 197 4.49 -8.58 -12.39
C LYS A 197 3.05 -8.62 -12.90
N ALA A 198 2.08 -8.25 -12.08
CA ALA A 198 0.67 -8.14 -12.46
C ALA A 198 0.40 -6.96 -13.43
N GLY A 199 1.33 -6.03 -13.58
CA GLY A 199 1.25 -4.95 -14.60
C GLY A 199 1.19 -3.53 -14.05
N ALA A 200 1.40 -3.29 -12.74
CA ALA A 200 1.58 -1.94 -12.22
C ALA A 200 2.76 -1.24 -12.92
N ASP A 201 2.57 0.00 -13.35
CA ASP A 201 3.58 0.78 -14.08
C ASP A 201 4.47 1.59 -13.14
N VAL A 202 3.96 1.94 -11.97
CA VAL A 202 4.66 2.66 -10.90
C VAL A 202 4.39 1.96 -9.58
N LEU A 203 5.41 1.86 -8.74
CA LEU A 203 5.30 1.37 -7.36
C LEU A 203 5.53 2.51 -6.38
N MET A 204 4.65 2.62 -5.37
CA MET A 204 4.71 3.68 -4.37
C MET A 204 4.73 3.10 -2.96
N ILE A 205 5.60 3.63 -2.10
CA ILE A 205 5.64 3.29 -0.67
C ILE A 205 5.12 4.48 0.12
N PHE A 206 4.01 4.29 0.83
CA PHE A 206 3.43 5.33 1.69
C PHE A 206 4.06 5.32 3.08
N ASP A 207 4.83 6.36 3.40
CA ASP A 207 5.40 6.58 4.72
C ASP A 207 4.62 7.63 5.52
N SER A 208 3.33 7.37 5.73
CA SER A 208 2.38 8.32 6.32
C SER A 208 2.77 8.81 7.72
N TRP A 209 3.50 7.99 8.46
CA TRP A 209 3.87 8.27 9.85
C TRP A 209 5.37 8.51 10.07
N GLY A 210 6.18 8.61 9.02
CA GLY A 210 7.61 8.89 9.10
C GLY A 210 7.92 10.18 9.88
N GLY A 211 7.06 11.19 9.78
CA GLY A 211 7.19 12.45 10.52
C GLY A 211 7.05 12.35 12.05
N LEU A 212 6.68 11.19 12.60
CA LEU A 212 6.66 10.96 14.06
C LEU A 212 8.05 10.70 14.65
N LEU A 213 9.02 10.38 13.79
CA LEU A 213 10.37 10.01 14.18
C LEU A 213 11.29 11.24 14.20
N ASN A 214 12.25 11.25 15.13
CA ASN A 214 13.40 12.13 15.01
C ASN A 214 14.32 11.64 13.86
N THR A 215 15.32 12.44 13.49
CA THR A 215 16.19 12.16 12.34
C THR A 215 16.85 10.78 12.41
N ASP A 216 17.44 10.42 13.55
CA ASP A 216 18.19 9.16 13.69
C ASP A 216 17.24 7.95 13.59
N ASN A 217 16.11 8.01 14.27
CA ASN A 217 15.11 6.96 14.23
C ASN A 217 14.43 6.86 12.87
N TYR A 218 14.23 7.99 12.16
CA TYR A 218 13.74 7.99 10.79
C TYR A 218 14.71 7.27 9.85
N ILE A 219 16.00 7.54 9.98
CA ILE A 219 17.03 6.85 9.18
C ILE A 219 16.96 5.33 9.43
N ASN A 220 16.87 4.92 10.70
CA ASN A 220 16.96 3.52 11.09
C ASN A 220 15.68 2.73 10.80
N PHE A 221 14.51 3.28 11.12
CA PHE A 221 13.24 2.53 11.09
C PHE A 221 12.34 2.85 9.90
N SER A 222 12.67 3.88 9.12
CA SER A 222 11.91 4.22 7.90
C SER A 222 12.80 4.25 6.65
N LEU A 223 13.78 5.13 6.57
CA LEU A 223 14.55 5.37 5.35
C LEU A 223 15.38 4.14 4.92
N ASN A 224 16.16 3.56 5.84
CA ASN A 224 16.99 2.39 5.52
C ASN A 224 16.14 1.15 5.14
N PRO A 225 15.06 0.80 5.87
CA PRO A 225 14.14 -0.24 5.44
C PRO A 225 13.54 -0.02 4.05
N MET A 226 13.12 1.22 3.71
CA MET A 226 12.63 1.53 2.37
C MET A 226 13.71 1.39 1.29
N LYS A 227 14.97 1.78 1.59
CA LYS A 227 16.10 1.54 0.67
C LYS A 227 16.34 0.05 0.45
N GLU A 228 16.21 -0.77 1.48
CA GLU A 228 16.35 -2.23 1.36
C GLU A 228 15.26 -2.81 0.46
N ILE A 229 14.00 -2.38 0.62
CA ILE A 229 12.90 -2.77 -0.28
C ILE A 229 13.25 -2.41 -1.73
N ILE A 230 13.71 -1.18 -1.99
CA ILE A 230 14.10 -0.74 -3.34
C ILE A 230 15.22 -1.63 -3.91
N ASN A 231 16.21 -1.99 -3.10
CA ASN A 231 17.27 -2.90 -3.52
C ASN A 231 16.73 -4.29 -3.83
N ASN A 232 15.83 -4.81 -3.02
CA ASN A 232 15.17 -6.10 -3.26
C ASN A 232 14.36 -6.09 -4.57
N LEU A 233 13.64 -4.99 -4.87
CA LEU A 233 12.94 -4.82 -6.14
C LEU A 233 13.92 -4.83 -7.33
N ARG A 234 15.02 -4.10 -7.24
CA ARG A 234 16.06 -4.06 -8.28
C ARG A 234 16.70 -5.43 -8.50
N ASN A 235 16.99 -6.18 -7.45
CA ASN A 235 17.51 -7.54 -7.52
C ASN A 235 16.52 -8.49 -8.23
N ASN A 236 15.24 -8.23 -8.15
CA ASN A 236 14.18 -8.93 -8.90
C ASN A 236 13.91 -8.31 -10.28
N GLN A 237 14.80 -7.45 -10.79
CA GLN A 237 14.70 -6.77 -12.09
C GLN A 237 13.46 -5.86 -12.20
N ILE A 238 12.92 -5.40 -11.10
CA ILE A 238 11.83 -4.42 -11.06
C ILE A 238 12.46 -3.02 -10.98
N THR A 239 12.18 -2.19 -11.97
CA THR A 239 12.70 -0.80 -12.10
C THR A 239 11.59 0.24 -12.19
N LYS A 240 10.47 -0.01 -11.53
CA LYS A 240 9.24 0.78 -11.66
C LYS A 240 9.02 1.78 -10.54
#